data_517429735390f1e2577095b35395467e
#
_entry.id   517429735390f1e2577095b35395467e
#
_cell.length_a   1.000
_cell.length_b   1.000
_cell.length_c   1.000
_cell.angle_alpha   90.00
_cell.angle_beta   90.00
_cell.angle_gamma   90.00
#
_symmetry.space_group_name_H-M   'P 1'
#
loop_
_entity.id
_entity.type
_entity.pdbx_description
1 polymer ?
#
loop_
_entity_poly.entity_id
_entity_poly.type
_entity_poly.pdbx_seq_one_letter_code
_entity_poly.pdbx_strand_id
1 'polypeptide(L)'
;IINWVNPPANDALKKINSQFEAKYPNIKVDYQLAANTTGSYATMLQTTVTSHSADIITTNFPFQPLPNNPTRDNMTPEQFWATSGLLEPLTDQPWIKNYTKDALASETYNGQIYGVLTGVYQWMVFYDKAVFAKYNLTAPRTYTDFVKVLDTLKQNGVTPLWLGTGGGADGYVQQFLTEPLMASIWLPKVQGGNLAKALETGAEKWDSPNFVDVMTKEAKIGSYLEPGYTGVSWQGMPGAFAAGKAAMLLDGSWDLASVQQANPKMDVGSFPLPGSDDPSLNKSLLSNDLTFEVLKDAPHKDAALKYLEFFSQPEIYQEYVNMTGISPSQNGGTYDSFAAKVLGDTFGKGTSTDIVFPVLSAKQGFYCQPANFPEVQVDVIAGKSSPADAAKKYQGSCTTS
;
A
#
# COMPACT_ATOMS: atom_id res chain seq x y z
N ILE A 1 -9.95 -19.61 -5.97
CA ILE A 1 -9.31 -18.41 -5.41
C ILE A 1 -9.46 -17.27 -6.41
N ILE A 2 -9.92 -16.11 -5.96
CA ILE A 2 -9.96 -14.89 -6.79
C ILE A 2 -8.97 -13.85 -6.29
N ASN A 3 -8.31 -13.16 -7.23
CA ASN A 3 -7.32 -12.13 -6.91
C ASN A 3 -7.28 -11.03 -7.99
N TRP A 4 -6.61 -9.92 -7.69
CA TRP A 4 -6.28 -8.90 -8.68
C TRP A 4 -4.94 -9.17 -9.36
N VAL A 5 -4.63 -8.40 -10.42
CA VAL A 5 -3.36 -8.51 -11.13
C VAL A 5 -2.25 -7.80 -10.32
N ASN A 6 -1.37 -8.61 -9.75
CA ASN A 6 -0.14 -8.21 -9.08
C ASN A 6 0.94 -9.22 -9.49
N PRO A 7 1.73 -8.96 -10.55
CA PRO A 7 2.58 -9.97 -11.17
C PRO A 7 3.49 -10.75 -10.22
N PRO A 8 4.26 -10.14 -9.29
CA PRO A 8 5.09 -10.89 -8.36
C PRO A 8 4.28 -11.84 -7.47
N ALA A 9 3.17 -11.37 -6.91
CA ALA A 9 2.30 -12.18 -6.06
C ALA A 9 1.58 -13.27 -6.87
N ASN A 10 1.11 -12.94 -8.08
CA ASN A 10 0.43 -13.91 -8.93
C ASN A 10 1.35 -15.05 -9.36
N ASP A 11 2.62 -14.75 -9.70
CA ASP A 11 3.58 -15.78 -10.10
C ASP A 11 3.99 -16.64 -8.90
N ALA A 12 4.18 -16.06 -7.72
CA ALA A 12 4.41 -16.81 -6.48
C ALA A 12 3.24 -17.75 -6.16
N LEU A 13 2.00 -17.23 -6.21
CA LEU A 13 0.81 -18.03 -5.94
C LEU A 13 0.59 -19.15 -6.97
N LYS A 14 0.83 -18.92 -8.27
CA LYS A 14 0.77 -19.99 -9.27
C LYS A 14 1.73 -21.13 -8.97
N LYS A 15 2.95 -20.80 -8.51
CA LYS A 15 3.94 -21.80 -8.11
C LYS A 15 3.46 -22.57 -6.88
N ILE A 16 2.99 -21.88 -5.85
CA ILE A 16 2.46 -22.47 -4.62
C ILE A 16 1.23 -23.34 -4.90
N ASN A 17 0.33 -22.89 -5.77
CA ASN A 17 -0.83 -23.68 -6.22
C ASN A 17 -0.39 -25.01 -6.84
N SER A 18 0.63 -24.99 -7.70
CA SER A 18 1.17 -26.21 -8.30
C SER A 18 1.79 -27.15 -7.26
N GLN A 19 2.48 -26.63 -6.25
CA GLN A 19 3.01 -27.42 -5.14
C GLN A 19 1.89 -28.02 -4.27
N PHE A 20 0.85 -27.23 -4.01
CA PHE A 20 -0.33 -27.68 -3.27
C PHE A 20 -1.04 -28.84 -4.01
N GLU A 21 -1.28 -28.68 -5.32
CA GLU A 21 -1.91 -29.73 -6.14
C GLU A 21 -1.06 -31.00 -6.25
N ALA A 22 0.28 -30.85 -6.27
CA ALA A 22 1.17 -32.01 -6.25
C ALA A 22 1.08 -32.78 -4.93
N LYS A 23 0.94 -32.06 -3.79
CA LYS A 23 0.77 -32.65 -2.46
C LYS A 23 -0.62 -33.24 -2.25
N TYR A 24 -1.63 -32.62 -2.85
CA TYR A 24 -3.06 -33.01 -2.71
C TYR A 24 -3.70 -33.22 -4.08
N PRO A 25 -3.39 -34.31 -4.80
CA PRO A 25 -3.75 -34.48 -6.22
C PRO A 25 -5.26 -34.50 -6.50
N ASN A 26 -6.08 -34.72 -5.47
CA ASN A 26 -7.54 -34.69 -5.56
C ASN A 26 -8.15 -33.29 -5.44
N ILE A 27 -7.33 -32.25 -5.17
CA ILE A 27 -7.75 -30.85 -5.08
C ILE A 27 -7.13 -30.08 -6.23
N LYS A 28 -7.97 -29.33 -6.94
CA LYS A 28 -7.52 -28.41 -8.00
C LYS A 28 -7.78 -26.98 -7.58
N VAL A 29 -6.81 -26.10 -7.85
CA VAL A 29 -6.91 -24.69 -7.55
C VAL A 29 -7.32 -23.93 -8.82
N ASP A 30 -8.59 -23.54 -8.90
CA ASP A 30 -9.04 -22.57 -9.88
C ASP A 30 -8.63 -21.17 -9.41
N TYR A 31 -7.59 -20.59 -10.03
CA TYR A 31 -7.01 -19.30 -9.67
C TYR A 31 -7.41 -18.24 -10.71
N GLN A 32 -8.34 -17.38 -10.35
CA GLN A 32 -8.94 -16.38 -11.23
C GLN A 32 -8.42 -14.99 -10.92
N LEU A 33 -8.02 -14.26 -11.96
CA LEU A 33 -7.55 -12.89 -11.87
C LEU A 33 -8.57 -11.95 -12.50
N ALA A 34 -8.92 -10.88 -11.78
CA ALA A 34 -9.72 -9.80 -12.36
C ALA A 34 -8.90 -9.07 -13.43
N ALA A 35 -9.58 -8.57 -14.46
CA ALA A 35 -8.94 -7.69 -15.42
C ALA A 35 -8.40 -6.43 -14.72
N ASN A 36 -7.24 -5.95 -15.16
CA ASN A 36 -6.56 -4.81 -14.55
C ASN A 36 -7.19 -3.48 -15.01
N THR A 37 -8.47 -3.29 -14.72
CA THR A 37 -9.19 -2.03 -14.95
C THR A 37 -9.75 -1.52 -13.64
N THR A 38 -9.72 -0.21 -13.44
CA THR A 38 -10.24 0.43 -12.23
C THR A 38 -11.65 -0.07 -11.91
N GLY A 39 -11.85 -0.58 -10.69
CA GLY A 39 -13.13 -1.11 -10.22
C GLY A 39 -13.49 -2.53 -10.66
N SER A 40 -12.74 -3.17 -11.58
CA SER A 40 -13.07 -4.52 -12.06
C SER A 40 -12.95 -5.57 -10.95
N TYR A 41 -11.91 -5.48 -10.12
CA TYR A 41 -11.74 -6.40 -9.00
C TYR A 41 -12.81 -6.19 -7.93
N ALA A 42 -13.10 -4.95 -7.53
CA ALA A 42 -14.14 -4.66 -6.55
C ALA A 42 -15.51 -5.20 -6.99
N THR A 43 -15.85 -5.06 -8.28
CA THR A 43 -17.09 -5.61 -8.86
C THR A 43 -17.08 -7.14 -8.85
N MET A 44 -15.97 -7.76 -9.26
CA MET A 44 -15.79 -9.21 -9.23
C MET A 44 -15.94 -9.75 -7.79
N LEU A 45 -15.25 -9.13 -6.84
CA LEU A 45 -15.27 -9.48 -5.43
C LEU A 45 -16.68 -9.40 -4.83
N GLN A 46 -17.38 -8.28 -5.04
CA GLN A 46 -18.76 -8.10 -4.57
C GLN A 46 -19.70 -9.16 -5.16
N THR A 47 -19.59 -9.45 -6.45
CA THR A 47 -20.40 -10.48 -7.12
C THR A 47 -20.09 -11.86 -6.57
N THR A 48 -18.82 -12.19 -6.39
CA THR A 48 -18.36 -13.49 -5.89
C THR A 48 -18.83 -13.74 -4.46
N VAL A 49 -18.69 -12.76 -3.58
CA VAL A 49 -19.15 -12.87 -2.19
C VAL A 49 -20.68 -13.06 -2.14
N THR A 50 -21.43 -12.31 -2.96
CA THR A 50 -22.89 -12.39 -2.99
C THR A 50 -23.40 -13.71 -3.57
N SER A 51 -22.70 -14.28 -4.55
CA SER A 51 -23.09 -15.52 -5.22
C SER A 51 -22.47 -16.78 -4.61
N HIS A 52 -21.60 -16.64 -3.59
CA HIS A 52 -20.83 -17.73 -2.98
C HIS A 52 -20.08 -18.58 -4.02
N SER A 53 -19.53 -17.93 -5.06
CA SER A 53 -18.94 -18.62 -6.22
C SER A 53 -17.43 -18.84 -6.12
N ALA A 54 -16.80 -18.51 -4.99
CA ALA A 54 -15.41 -18.84 -4.69
C ALA A 54 -15.29 -19.41 -3.27
N ASP A 55 -14.18 -20.09 -3.00
CA ASP A 55 -13.85 -20.59 -1.68
C ASP A 55 -12.98 -19.60 -0.91
N ILE A 56 -12.00 -19.01 -1.58
CA ILE A 56 -11.07 -18.01 -1.04
C ILE A 56 -11.16 -16.74 -1.87
N ILE A 57 -11.30 -15.62 -1.19
CA ILE A 57 -11.18 -14.27 -1.74
C ILE A 57 -9.91 -13.61 -1.23
N THR A 58 -9.42 -12.61 -1.94
CA THR A 58 -8.30 -11.78 -1.47
C THR A 58 -8.75 -10.36 -1.25
N THR A 59 -8.24 -9.73 -0.20
CA THR A 59 -8.47 -8.33 0.13
C THR A 59 -7.14 -7.67 0.50
N ASN A 60 -7.14 -6.40 0.81
CA ASN A 60 -5.95 -5.69 1.31
C ASN A 60 -6.31 -4.57 2.31
N PHE A 61 -7.51 -4.60 2.85
CA PHE A 61 -7.95 -3.65 3.86
C PHE A 61 -7.94 -4.29 5.25
N PRO A 62 -7.31 -3.64 6.25
CA PRO A 62 -7.35 -4.14 7.62
C PRO A 62 -8.76 -4.00 8.20
N PHE A 63 -9.08 -4.86 9.16
CA PHE A 63 -10.27 -4.71 9.97
C PHE A 63 -10.08 -3.56 10.96
N GLN A 64 -10.48 -2.37 10.58
CA GLN A 64 -10.42 -1.22 11.45
C GLN A 64 -11.50 -1.25 12.54
N PRO A 65 -11.32 -0.53 13.66
CA PRO A 65 -12.39 -0.38 14.64
C PRO A 65 -13.65 0.18 13.99
N LEU A 66 -14.80 -0.42 14.34
CA LEU A 66 -16.09 0.07 13.89
C LEU A 66 -16.33 1.50 14.35
N PRO A 67 -17.02 2.33 13.55
CA PRO A 67 -17.58 3.57 14.00
C PRO A 67 -18.65 3.33 15.10
N ASN A 68 -18.99 4.38 15.86
CA ASN A 68 -19.90 4.26 17.00
C ASN A 68 -21.31 3.72 16.65
N ASN A 69 -21.77 3.95 15.42
CA ASN A 69 -23.03 3.41 14.90
C ASN A 69 -22.75 2.74 13.54
N PRO A 70 -22.36 1.47 13.53
CA PRO A 70 -21.98 0.78 12.31
C PRO A 70 -23.18 0.59 11.38
N THR A 71 -23.04 1.07 10.16
CA THR A 71 -23.98 0.84 9.05
C THR A 71 -23.19 0.28 7.87
N ARG A 72 -23.88 -0.32 6.90
CA ARG A 72 -23.23 -0.79 5.67
C ARG A 72 -22.40 0.29 4.99
N ASP A 73 -22.84 1.54 5.09
CA ASP A 73 -22.21 2.67 4.38
C ASP A 73 -20.94 3.18 5.08
N ASN A 74 -20.67 2.75 6.33
CA ASN A 74 -19.53 3.20 7.11
C ASN A 74 -18.64 2.05 7.64
N MET A 75 -18.85 0.85 7.13
CA MET A 75 -17.99 -0.33 7.33
C MET A 75 -17.11 -0.58 6.09
N THR A 76 -15.94 -1.21 6.29
CA THR A 76 -15.23 -1.83 5.16
C THR A 76 -16.08 -2.97 4.60
N PRO A 77 -15.87 -3.35 3.34
CA PRO A 77 -16.49 -4.56 2.82
C PRO A 77 -16.26 -5.78 3.72
N GLU A 78 -15.02 -5.95 4.21
CA GLU A 78 -14.60 -7.04 5.09
C GLU A 78 -15.35 -7.03 6.43
N GLN A 79 -15.45 -5.85 7.07
CA GLN A 79 -16.25 -5.68 8.30
C GLN A 79 -17.72 -6.01 8.08
N PHE A 80 -18.27 -5.56 6.96
CA PHE A 80 -19.64 -5.88 6.60
C PHE A 80 -19.83 -7.38 6.36
N TRP A 81 -18.93 -8.04 5.65
CA TRP A 81 -19.02 -9.47 5.40
C TRP A 81 -18.85 -10.30 6.69
N ALA A 82 -17.90 -9.94 7.55
CA ALA A 82 -17.72 -10.58 8.85
C ALA A 82 -18.97 -10.40 9.74
N THR A 83 -19.51 -9.17 9.83
CA THR A 83 -20.73 -8.88 10.61
C THR A 83 -21.96 -9.61 10.06
N SER A 84 -22.05 -9.75 8.74
CA SER A 84 -23.14 -10.46 8.06
C SER A 84 -22.97 -11.98 8.06
N GLY A 85 -21.87 -12.49 8.64
CA GLY A 85 -21.61 -13.94 8.71
C GLY A 85 -21.21 -14.56 7.37
N LEU A 86 -20.67 -13.76 6.44
CA LEU A 86 -20.25 -14.23 5.12
C LEU A 86 -18.81 -14.76 5.10
N LEU A 87 -18.01 -14.47 6.14
CA LEU A 87 -16.64 -14.96 6.28
C LEU A 87 -16.55 -16.07 7.33
N GLU A 88 -15.69 -17.04 7.07
CA GLU A 88 -15.35 -18.10 8.01
C GLU A 88 -14.33 -17.63 9.04
N PRO A 89 -14.58 -17.71 10.36
CA PRO A 89 -13.57 -17.42 11.37
C PRO A 89 -12.40 -18.40 11.30
N LEU A 90 -11.19 -17.86 11.34
CA LEU A 90 -9.95 -18.64 11.29
C LEU A 90 -9.26 -18.75 12.66
N THR A 91 -9.86 -18.20 13.72
CA THR A 91 -9.27 -18.07 15.07
C THR A 91 -8.77 -19.40 15.63
N ASP A 92 -9.51 -20.48 15.44
CA ASP A 92 -9.22 -21.80 16.00
C ASP A 92 -8.30 -22.64 15.10
N GLN A 93 -7.82 -22.09 13.99
CA GLN A 93 -6.94 -22.82 13.09
C GLN A 93 -5.54 -22.99 13.70
N PRO A 94 -4.97 -24.21 13.77
CA PRO A 94 -3.71 -24.47 14.48
C PRO A 94 -2.50 -23.68 13.93
N TRP A 95 -2.54 -23.31 12.65
CA TRP A 95 -1.49 -22.60 11.94
C TRP A 95 -1.52 -21.08 12.14
N ILE A 96 -2.58 -20.52 12.71
CA ILE A 96 -2.70 -19.07 13.03
C ILE A 96 -1.54 -18.59 13.93
N LYS A 97 -1.07 -19.43 14.84
CA LYS A 97 0.07 -19.12 15.72
C LYS A 97 1.38 -18.80 14.99
N ASN A 98 1.49 -19.14 13.71
CA ASN A 98 2.67 -18.84 12.90
C ASN A 98 2.78 -17.35 12.59
N TYR A 99 1.68 -16.60 12.67
CA TYR A 99 1.61 -15.18 12.34
C TYR A 99 1.96 -14.27 13.52
N THR A 100 2.47 -13.08 13.21
CA THR A 100 2.81 -12.07 14.23
C THR A 100 1.53 -11.51 14.87
N LYS A 101 1.68 -10.98 16.10
CA LYS A 101 0.54 -10.36 16.79
C LYS A 101 -0.04 -9.17 16.02
N ASP A 102 0.80 -8.38 15.37
CA ASP A 102 0.38 -7.20 14.62
C ASP A 102 -0.39 -7.61 13.35
N ALA A 103 0.08 -8.63 12.62
CA ALA A 103 -0.63 -9.21 11.49
C ALA A 103 -1.99 -9.80 11.88
N LEU A 104 -2.05 -10.49 13.01
CA LEU A 104 -3.33 -11.02 13.51
C LEU A 104 -4.26 -9.91 14.00
N ALA A 105 -3.72 -8.85 14.61
CA ALA A 105 -4.53 -7.72 15.07
C ALA A 105 -5.19 -6.98 13.91
N SER A 106 -4.50 -6.84 12.77
CA SER A 106 -5.08 -6.21 11.57
C SER A 106 -6.23 -7.00 10.95
N GLU A 107 -6.25 -8.32 11.16
CA GLU A 107 -7.25 -9.25 10.63
C GLU A 107 -8.29 -9.68 11.67
N THR A 108 -8.29 -9.05 12.85
CA THR A 108 -9.20 -9.37 13.94
C THR A 108 -10.38 -8.41 13.99
N TYR A 109 -11.58 -8.98 14.00
CA TYR A 109 -12.83 -8.25 14.15
C TYR A 109 -13.73 -8.94 15.17
N ASN A 110 -14.24 -8.20 16.15
CA ASN A 110 -15.07 -8.74 17.26
C ASN A 110 -14.45 -9.97 17.95
N GLY A 111 -13.13 -9.98 18.13
CA GLY A 111 -12.41 -11.06 18.79
C GLY A 111 -12.23 -12.33 17.94
N GLN A 112 -12.59 -12.29 16.67
CA GLN A 112 -12.38 -13.37 15.71
C GLN A 112 -11.40 -12.91 14.62
N ILE A 113 -10.54 -13.82 14.18
CA ILE A 113 -9.63 -13.63 13.05
C ILE A 113 -10.34 -14.10 11.79
N TYR A 114 -10.43 -13.27 10.77
CA TYR A 114 -11.11 -13.60 9.52
C TYR A 114 -10.17 -13.71 8.33
N GLY A 115 -8.95 -13.19 8.43
CA GLY A 115 -8.00 -13.14 7.34
C GLY A 115 -6.62 -13.69 7.69
N VAL A 116 -5.88 -14.04 6.65
CA VAL A 116 -4.45 -14.38 6.68
C VAL A 116 -3.71 -13.35 5.87
N LEU A 117 -3.12 -12.38 6.57
CA LEU A 117 -2.29 -11.37 5.93
C LEU A 117 -0.99 -12.00 5.41
N THR A 118 -0.72 -11.86 4.12
CA THR A 118 0.51 -12.40 3.51
C THR A 118 1.75 -11.59 3.86
N GLY A 119 1.60 -10.29 4.16
CA GLY A 119 2.67 -9.40 4.56
C GLY A 119 2.31 -7.94 4.36
N VAL A 120 3.30 -7.07 4.52
CA VAL A 120 3.12 -5.63 4.33
C VAL A 120 4.11 -5.08 3.32
N TYR A 121 3.67 -4.09 2.56
CA TYR A 121 4.54 -3.30 1.71
C TYR A 121 5.08 -2.08 2.43
N GLN A 122 6.19 -1.56 1.90
CA GLN A 122 6.76 -0.28 2.33
C GLN A 122 6.76 0.71 1.18
N TRP A 123 6.30 1.94 1.46
CA TRP A 123 6.35 3.04 0.53
C TRP A 123 7.63 3.84 0.76
N MET A 124 8.44 3.95 -0.28
CA MET A 124 9.79 4.48 -0.20
C MET A 124 10.14 5.32 -1.41
N VAL A 125 11.23 6.03 -1.32
CA VAL A 125 11.99 6.51 -2.46
C VAL A 125 13.09 5.49 -2.75
N PHE A 126 13.06 4.89 -3.94
CA PHE A 126 14.14 4.05 -4.45
C PHE A 126 15.07 4.90 -5.30
N TYR A 127 16.37 4.65 -5.24
CA TYR A 127 17.35 5.42 -6.00
C TYR A 127 18.46 4.57 -6.60
N ASP A 128 18.99 5.02 -7.73
CA ASP A 128 20.16 4.43 -8.37
C ASP A 128 21.44 4.89 -7.64
N LYS A 129 22.11 3.99 -6.94
CA LYS A 129 23.35 4.28 -6.22
C LYS A 129 24.48 4.74 -7.13
N ALA A 130 24.55 4.26 -8.39
CA ALA A 130 25.55 4.69 -9.34
C ALA A 130 25.35 6.17 -9.74
N VAL A 131 24.11 6.61 -9.94
CA VAL A 131 23.78 8.02 -10.18
C VAL A 131 24.13 8.87 -8.97
N PHE A 132 23.78 8.43 -7.77
CA PHE A 132 24.10 9.16 -6.54
C PHE A 132 25.62 9.29 -6.36
N ALA A 133 26.37 8.23 -6.55
CA ALA A 133 27.84 8.24 -6.48
C ALA A 133 28.45 9.20 -7.51
N LYS A 134 27.94 9.21 -8.76
CA LYS A 134 28.43 10.09 -9.83
C LYS A 134 28.35 11.57 -9.45
N TYR A 135 27.32 11.96 -8.71
CA TYR A 135 27.10 13.36 -8.31
C TYR A 135 27.45 13.64 -6.84
N ASN A 136 28.15 12.71 -6.17
CA ASN A 136 28.52 12.81 -4.75
C ASN A 136 27.32 13.05 -3.82
N LEU A 137 26.19 12.41 -4.14
CA LEU A 137 24.96 12.47 -3.34
C LEU A 137 24.91 11.33 -2.34
N THR A 138 24.25 11.57 -1.23
CA THR A 138 23.90 10.57 -0.21
C THR A 138 22.39 10.53 -0.02
N ALA A 139 21.85 9.40 0.46
CA ALA A 139 20.44 9.30 0.80
C ALA A 139 20.04 10.39 1.81
N PRO A 140 19.12 11.29 1.47
CA PRO A 140 18.74 12.41 2.34
C PRO A 140 17.92 11.92 3.53
N ARG A 141 18.12 12.55 4.68
CA ARG A 141 17.39 12.23 5.91
C ARG A 141 16.42 13.35 6.31
N THR A 142 16.54 14.53 5.70
CA THR A 142 15.72 15.72 5.97
C THR A 142 15.08 16.22 4.68
N TYR A 143 14.00 16.98 4.81
CA TYR A 143 13.34 17.60 3.65
C TYR A 143 14.29 18.58 2.93
N THR A 144 15.02 19.39 3.70
CA THR A 144 16.01 20.34 3.13
C THR A 144 17.08 19.61 2.33
N ASP A 145 17.61 18.48 2.82
CA ASP A 145 18.62 17.72 2.07
C ASP A 145 18.02 17.00 0.86
N PHE A 146 16.77 16.55 0.96
CA PHE A 146 16.07 15.98 -0.19
C PHE A 146 15.91 16.99 -1.33
N VAL A 147 15.49 18.21 -1.01
CA VAL A 147 15.39 19.29 -2.02
C VAL A 147 16.76 19.59 -2.66
N LYS A 148 17.86 19.58 -1.89
CA LYS A 148 19.22 19.74 -2.45
C LYS A 148 19.58 18.61 -3.42
N VAL A 149 19.23 17.37 -3.12
CA VAL A 149 19.42 16.23 -4.03
C VAL A 149 18.64 16.45 -5.32
N LEU A 150 17.36 16.82 -5.23
CA LEU A 150 16.51 17.12 -6.38
C LEU A 150 17.09 18.25 -7.25
N ASP A 151 17.51 19.36 -6.62
CA ASP A 151 18.11 20.51 -7.31
C ASP A 151 19.42 20.11 -8.01
N THR A 152 20.29 19.35 -7.34
CA THR A 152 21.56 18.90 -7.92
C THR A 152 21.35 18.04 -9.16
N LEU A 153 20.44 17.07 -9.09
CA LEU A 153 20.12 16.21 -10.23
C LEU A 153 19.55 17.02 -11.40
N LYS A 154 18.58 17.90 -11.14
CA LYS A 154 17.95 18.73 -12.16
C LYS A 154 18.95 19.68 -12.83
N GLN A 155 19.84 20.33 -12.08
CA GLN A 155 20.90 21.22 -12.59
C GLN A 155 21.90 20.48 -13.49
N ASN A 156 22.09 19.18 -13.26
CA ASN A 156 22.96 18.32 -14.08
C ASN A 156 22.20 17.62 -15.24
N GLY A 157 20.97 18.03 -15.53
CA GLY A 157 20.17 17.45 -16.64
C GLY A 157 19.69 16.03 -16.40
N VAL A 158 19.69 15.56 -15.15
CA VAL A 158 19.14 14.26 -14.75
C VAL A 158 17.71 14.44 -14.30
N THR A 159 16.77 13.66 -14.80
CA THR A 159 15.40 13.59 -14.26
C THR A 159 15.47 13.11 -12.82
N PRO A 160 15.07 13.92 -11.82
CA PRO A 160 15.27 13.53 -10.42
C PRO A 160 14.33 12.41 -9.96
N LEU A 161 13.03 12.52 -10.29
CA LEU A 161 11.98 11.64 -9.76
C LEU A 161 11.13 11.06 -10.89
N TRP A 162 10.69 9.82 -10.70
CA TRP A 162 9.68 9.17 -11.50
C TRP A 162 8.46 8.85 -10.64
N LEU A 163 7.28 9.38 -11.04
CA LEU A 163 5.98 9.11 -10.43
C LEU A 163 4.89 9.40 -11.47
N GLY A 164 4.44 8.37 -12.16
CA GLY A 164 3.36 8.51 -13.14
C GLY A 164 2.01 8.81 -12.49
N THR A 165 1.18 9.61 -13.15
CA THR A 165 -0.19 9.93 -12.73
C THR A 165 -1.23 9.61 -13.80
N GLY A 166 -0.81 8.97 -14.91
CA GLY A 166 -1.68 8.61 -16.03
C GLY A 166 -2.23 7.19 -15.93
N GLY A 167 -3.25 6.88 -16.73
CA GLY A 167 -3.74 5.52 -16.89
C GLY A 167 -4.30 4.87 -15.60
N GLY A 168 -4.88 5.67 -14.69
CA GLY A 168 -5.37 5.18 -13.41
C GLY A 168 -4.33 5.21 -12.29
N ALA A 169 -3.16 5.81 -12.53
CA ALA A 169 -2.11 5.99 -11.53
C ALA A 169 -2.23 7.30 -10.72
N ASP A 170 -3.31 8.04 -10.90
CA ASP A 170 -3.58 9.27 -10.18
C ASP A 170 -3.60 9.07 -8.65
N GLY A 171 -4.10 7.93 -8.16
CA GLY A 171 -4.06 7.55 -6.76
C GLY A 171 -2.64 7.36 -6.20
N TYR A 172 -1.63 7.16 -7.04
CA TYR A 172 -0.23 7.00 -6.60
C TYR A 172 0.38 8.29 -6.04
N VAL A 173 -0.09 9.45 -6.48
CA VAL A 173 0.31 10.73 -5.86
C VAL A 173 -0.08 10.75 -4.39
N GLN A 174 -1.30 10.33 -4.07
CA GLN A 174 -1.75 10.18 -2.70
C GLN A 174 -0.85 9.23 -1.91
N GLN A 175 -0.66 8.03 -2.41
CA GLN A 175 0.06 6.96 -1.71
C GLN A 175 1.55 7.29 -1.52
N PHE A 176 2.24 7.70 -2.58
CA PHE A 176 3.70 7.82 -2.53
C PHE A 176 4.21 9.22 -2.24
N LEU A 177 3.36 10.23 -2.28
CA LEU A 177 3.74 11.61 -2.01
C LEU A 177 2.96 12.21 -0.84
N THR A 178 1.64 12.26 -0.92
CA THR A 178 0.83 12.96 0.08
C THR A 178 0.85 12.28 1.45
N GLU A 179 0.59 10.98 1.51
CA GLU A 179 0.53 10.26 2.79
C GLU A 179 1.88 10.20 3.53
N PRO A 180 3.04 9.96 2.88
CA PRO A 180 4.34 10.09 3.55
C PRO A 180 4.61 11.50 4.09
N LEU A 181 4.19 12.55 3.36
CA LEU A 181 4.27 13.91 3.85
C LEU A 181 3.32 14.16 5.02
N MET A 182 2.09 13.66 4.98
CA MET A 182 1.16 13.73 6.11
C MET A 182 1.72 13.02 7.35
N ALA A 183 2.33 11.85 7.17
CA ALA A 183 2.93 11.09 8.26
C ALA A 183 4.10 11.81 8.94
N SER A 184 4.90 12.57 8.20
CA SER A 184 6.07 13.27 8.72
C SER A 184 5.78 14.72 9.17
N ILE A 185 4.74 15.36 8.64
CA ILE A 185 4.43 16.77 8.89
C ILE A 185 3.25 16.92 9.87
N TRP A 186 2.18 16.17 9.65
CA TRP A 186 0.90 16.37 10.32
C TRP A 186 0.67 15.39 11.47
N LEU A 187 0.82 14.09 11.21
CA LEU A 187 0.63 13.04 12.24
C LEU A 187 1.35 13.31 13.57
N PRO A 188 2.62 13.82 13.60
CA PRO A 188 3.32 14.09 14.85
C PRO A 188 2.68 15.19 15.71
N LYS A 189 1.81 16.01 15.12
CA LYS A 189 1.11 17.12 15.79
C LYS A 189 -0.29 16.75 16.30
N VAL A 190 -0.76 15.53 15.96
CA VAL A 190 -2.10 15.06 16.29
C VAL A 190 -2.12 14.45 17.67
N GLN A 191 -3.04 14.91 18.49
CA GLN A 191 -3.27 14.33 19.82
C GLN A 191 -3.72 12.86 19.69
N GLY A 192 -3.04 11.96 20.38
CA GLY A 192 -3.32 10.53 20.33
C GLY A 192 -2.69 9.78 19.15
N GLY A 193 -1.96 10.49 18.26
CA GLY A 193 -1.13 9.85 17.23
C GLY A 193 -1.92 9.06 16.14
N ASN A 194 -3.18 9.43 15.89
CA ASN A 194 -4.00 8.84 14.82
C ASN A 194 -4.68 9.94 14.02
N LEU A 195 -4.05 10.34 12.92
CA LEU A 195 -4.54 11.40 12.04
C LEU A 195 -5.79 10.98 11.28
N ALA A 196 -5.84 9.74 10.81
CA ALA A 196 -7.01 9.19 10.12
C ALA A 196 -8.27 9.36 10.97
N LYS A 197 -8.22 8.90 12.22
CA LYS A 197 -9.34 9.06 13.17
C LYS A 197 -9.66 10.52 13.47
N ALA A 198 -8.65 11.38 13.60
CA ALA A 198 -8.87 12.80 13.87
C ALA A 198 -9.58 13.51 12.71
N LEU A 199 -9.27 13.13 11.47
CA LEU A 199 -9.97 13.61 10.25
C LEU A 199 -11.40 13.06 10.18
N GLU A 200 -11.61 11.79 10.48
CA GLU A 200 -12.94 11.16 10.48
C GLU A 200 -13.89 11.76 11.52
N THR A 201 -13.34 12.18 12.65
CA THR A 201 -14.13 12.79 13.73
C THR A 201 -14.26 14.30 13.63
N GLY A 202 -13.58 14.94 12.65
CA GLY A 202 -13.53 16.39 12.50
C GLY A 202 -12.67 17.11 13.56
N ALA A 203 -11.88 16.37 14.36
CA ALA A 203 -10.90 16.94 15.29
C ALA A 203 -9.74 17.63 14.54
N GLU A 204 -9.39 17.12 13.38
CA GLU A 204 -8.51 17.74 12.39
C GLU A 204 -9.30 18.06 11.11
N LYS A 205 -8.81 19.04 10.34
CA LYS A 205 -9.49 19.53 9.13
C LYS A 205 -8.52 19.60 7.96
N TRP A 206 -9.01 19.31 6.76
CA TRP A 206 -8.22 19.34 5.54
C TRP A 206 -7.76 20.77 5.14
N ASP A 207 -8.44 21.83 5.55
CA ASP A 207 -8.01 23.21 5.34
C ASP A 207 -7.06 23.74 6.42
N SER A 208 -6.53 22.85 7.27
CA SER A 208 -5.58 23.20 8.32
C SER A 208 -4.22 23.67 7.74
N PRO A 209 -3.48 24.52 8.48
CA PRO A 209 -2.13 24.90 8.08
C PRO A 209 -1.18 23.72 7.88
N ASN A 210 -1.40 22.60 8.59
CA ASN A 210 -0.60 21.39 8.46
C ASN A 210 -0.79 20.72 7.10
N PHE A 211 -2.04 20.63 6.61
CA PHE A 211 -2.29 20.09 5.28
C PHE A 211 -1.85 21.04 4.16
N VAL A 212 -1.97 22.36 4.37
CA VAL A 212 -1.43 23.34 3.43
C VAL A 212 0.11 23.20 3.31
N ASP A 213 0.83 22.90 4.41
CA ASP A 213 2.27 22.61 4.37
C ASP A 213 2.58 21.33 3.59
N VAL A 214 1.79 20.25 3.81
CA VAL A 214 1.87 19.02 3.01
C VAL A 214 1.74 19.33 1.53
N MET A 215 0.67 20.00 1.12
CA MET A 215 0.41 20.35 -0.29
C MET A 215 1.47 21.30 -0.87
N THR A 216 2.06 22.17 -0.05
CA THR A 216 3.15 23.07 -0.48
C THR A 216 4.42 22.28 -0.80
N LYS A 217 4.78 21.31 0.04
CA LYS A 217 5.93 20.44 -0.21
C LYS A 217 5.67 19.49 -1.37
N GLU A 218 4.45 18.99 -1.51
CA GLU A 218 4.00 18.19 -2.64
C GLU A 218 4.16 18.96 -3.96
N ALA A 219 3.68 20.19 -4.03
CA ALA A 219 3.86 21.07 -5.20
C ALA A 219 5.36 21.26 -5.55
N LYS A 220 6.19 21.48 -4.51
CA LYS A 220 7.64 21.64 -4.72
C LYS A 220 8.26 20.36 -5.27
N ILE A 221 7.96 19.19 -4.70
CA ILE A 221 8.49 17.89 -5.14
C ILE A 221 7.97 17.57 -6.56
N GLY A 222 6.69 17.84 -6.84
CA GLY A 222 6.07 17.66 -8.15
C GLY A 222 6.81 18.38 -9.28
N SER A 223 7.47 19.51 -8.98
CA SER A 223 8.27 20.26 -9.96
C SER A 223 9.54 19.54 -10.43
N TYR A 224 9.87 18.38 -9.85
CA TYR A 224 11.02 17.54 -10.19
C TYR A 224 10.64 16.20 -10.82
N LEU A 225 9.36 15.98 -11.05
CA LEU A 225 8.87 14.78 -11.74
C LEU A 225 9.33 14.77 -13.22
N GLU A 226 9.31 13.59 -13.79
CA GLU A 226 9.62 13.38 -15.20
C GLU A 226 8.72 14.19 -16.13
N PRO A 227 9.21 14.65 -17.28
CA PRO A 227 8.38 15.28 -18.28
C PRO A 227 7.29 14.31 -18.77
N GLY A 228 6.03 14.76 -18.77
CA GLY A 228 4.90 13.95 -19.22
C GLY A 228 4.38 12.92 -18.22
N TYR A 229 4.67 13.08 -16.92
CA TYR A 229 4.20 12.20 -15.84
C TYR A 229 2.69 11.93 -15.89
N THR A 230 1.87 12.87 -16.40
CA THR A 230 0.43 12.70 -16.54
C THR A 230 0.01 11.62 -17.56
N GLY A 231 0.91 11.18 -18.42
CA GLY A 231 0.70 10.09 -19.38
C GLY A 231 1.35 8.77 -18.97
N VAL A 232 2.06 8.73 -17.85
CA VAL A 232 2.78 7.54 -17.38
C VAL A 232 1.88 6.71 -16.49
N SER A 233 1.67 5.43 -16.86
CA SER A 233 0.95 4.47 -16.03
C SER A 233 1.88 3.84 -14.99
N TRP A 234 1.30 3.37 -13.87
CA TRP A 234 2.05 2.73 -12.81
C TRP A 234 2.80 1.47 -13.28
N GLN A 235 2.22 0.67 -14.19
CA GLN A 235 2.88 -0.52 -14.72
C GLN A 235 4.19 -0.24 -15.44
N GLY A 236 4.35 0.97 -15.98
CA GLY A 236 5.56 1.39 -16.68
C GLY A 236 6.66 1.94 -15.76
N MET A 237 6.34 2.24 -14.50
CA MET A 237 7.26 2.93 -13.58
C MET A 237 8.52 2.11 -13.26
N PRO A 238 8.44 0.84 -12.84
CA PRO A 238 9.62 0.04 -12.51
C PRO A 238 10.58 -0.12 -13.70
N GLY A 239 10.02 -0.37 -14.90
CA GLY A 239 10.81 -0.50 -16.12
C GLY A 239 11.49 0.80 -16.54
N ALA A 240 10.83 1.93 -16.37
CA ALA A 240 11.41 3.24 -16.68
C ALA A 240 12.58 3.57 -15.73
N PHE A 241 12.43 3.32 -14.43
CA PHE A 241 13.50 3.48 -13.45
C PHE A 241 14.67 2.54 -13.74
N ALA A 242 14.40 1.25 -13.96
CA ALA A 242 15.42 0.26 -14.31
C ALA A 242 16.19 0.58 -15.60
N ALA A 243 15.56 1.31 -16.54
CA ALA A 243 16.19 1.83 -17.75
C ALA A 243 16.97 3.14 -17.53
N GLY A 244 17.06 3.65 -16.29
CA GLY A 244 17.81 4.85 -15.94
C GLY A 244 17.16 6.15 -16.43
N LYS A 245 15.83 6.17 -16.65
CA LYS A 245 15.14 7.38 -17.09
C LYS A 245 15.00 8.43 -16.00
N ALA A 246 15.10 8.06 -14.73
CA ALA A 246 15.20 8.95 -13.58
C ALA A 246 16.17 8.40 -12.54
N ALA A 247 16.69 9.29 -11.69
CA ALA A 247 17.58 8.91 -10.60
C ALA A 247 16.87 8.24 -9.43
N MET A 248 15.58 8.55 -9.24
CA MET A 248 14.76 8.05 -8.15
C MET A 248 13.37 7.65 -8.64
N LEU A 249 12.76 6.70 -7.93
CA LEU A 249 11.39 6.21 -8.12
C LEU A 249 10.63 6.33 -6.80
N LEU A 250 9.45 6.94 -6.83
CA LEU A 250 8.49 6.91 -5.73
C LEU A 250 7.55 5.72 -5.95
N ASP A 251 7.65 4.71 -5.09
CA ASP A 251 6.88 3.46 -5.29
C ASP A 251 6.80 2.61 -4.02
N GLY A 252 6.05 1.53 -4.11
CA GLY A 252 6.01 0.49 -3.09
C GLY A 252 7.06 -0.60 -3.32
N SER A 253 7.42 -1.29 -2.24
CA SER A 253 8.44 -2.35 -2.28
C SER A 253 8.07 -3.55 -3.15
N TRP A 254 6.77 -3.71 -3.52
CA TRP A 254 6.30 -4.77 -4.44
C TRP A 254 6.94 -4.68 -5.83
N ASP A 255 7.28 -3.48 -6.30
CA ASP A 255 7.86 -3.27 -7.63
C ASP A 255 9.37 -3.46 -7.69
N LEU A 256 10.05 -3.67 -6.55
CA LEU A 256 11.49 -3.97 -6.52
C LEU A 256 11.85 -5.25 -7.28
N ALA A 257 10.98 -6.27 -7.23
CA ALA A 257 11.19 -7.49 -8.03
C ALA A 257 11.13 -7.19 -9.54
N SER A 258 10.21 -6.34 -9.97
CA SER A 258 10.09 -5.90 -11.36
C SER A 258 11.31 -5.07 -11.81
N VAL A 259 11.81 -4.18 -10.93
CA VAL A 259 13.06 -3.43 -11.19
C VAL A 259 14.24 -4.37 -11.35
N GLN A 260 14.41 -5.35 -10.45
CA GLN A 260 15.48 -6.34 -10.52
C GLN A 260 15.41 -7.19 -11.78
N GLN A 261 14.20 -7.60 -12.18
CA GLN A 261 14.00 -8.37 -13.41
C GLN A 261 14.38 -7.56 -14.65
N ALA A 262 13.98 -6.29 -14.70
CA ALA A 262 14.27 -5.40 -15.83
C ALA A 262 15.77 -5.02 -15.91
N ASN A 263 16.44 -4.86 -14.78
CA ASN A 263 17.87 -4.56 -14.71
C ASN A 263 18.56 -5.25 -13.53
N PRO A 264 19.00 -6.53 -13.69
CA PRO A 264 19.64 -7.29 -12.61
C PRO A 264 20.97 -6.70 -12.09
N LYS A 265 21.56 -5.74 -12.82
CA LYS A 265 22.84 -5.11 -12.46
C LYS A 265 22.66 -3.77 -11.73
N MET A 266 21.44 -3.26 -11.65
CA MET A 266 21.17 -1.99 -10.98
C MET A 266 21.36 -2.13 -9.48
N ASP A 267 22.23 -1.32 -8.89
CA ASP A 267 22.41 -1.24 -7.44
C ASP A 267 21.43 -0.19 -6.88
N VAL A 268 20.35 -0.67 -6.34
CA VAL A 268 19.26 0.16 -5.81
C VAL A 268 19.45 0.40 -4.31
N GLY A 269 19.25 1.63 -3.88
CA GLY A 269 19.10 2.00 -2.49
C GLY A 269 17.71 2.53 -2.21
N SER A 270 17.38 2.72 -0.94
CA SER A 270 16.09 3.27 -0.52
C SER A 270 16.23 4.22 0.67
N PHE A 271 15.25 5.13 0.79
CA PHE A 271 15.05 5.96 1.98
C PHE A 271 13.56 6.35 2.08
N PRO A 272 13.03 6.56 3.30
CA PRO A 272 11.69 7.13 3.46
C PRO A 272 11.60 8.52 2.86
N LEU A 273 10.49 8.89 2.21
CA LEU A 273 10.30 10.25 1.68
C LEU A 273 10.38 11.26 2.83
N PRO A 274 11.38 12.19 2.83
CA PRO A 274 11.51 13.15 3.91
C PRO A 274 10.54 14.33 3.73
N GLY A 275 9.62 14.49 4.67
CA GLY A 275 8.73 15.67 4.74
C GLY A 275 9.13 16.64 5.85
N SER A 276 9.98 16.23 6.78
CA SER A 276 10.43 17.02 7.93
C SER A 276 11.95 17.20 7.94
N ASP A 277 12.42 18.31 8.56
CA ASP A 277 13.84 18.51 8.86
C ASP A 277 14.26 17.82 10.18
N ASP A 278 13.32 17.27 10.94
CA ASP A 278 13.61 16.28 11.98
C ASP A 278 13.63 14.87 11.35
N PRO A 279 14.81 14.24 11.23
CA PRO A 279 14.93 12.94 10.59
C PRO A 279 14.22 11.80 11.33
N SER A 280 13.89 11.97 12.59
CA SER A 280 13.18 10.97 13.40
C SER A 280 11.70 10.83 13.01
N LEU A 281 11.15 11.85 12.34
CA LEU A 281 9.77 11.89 11.87
C LEU A 281 9.61 11.30 10.46
N ASN A 282 10.69 11.16 9.70
CA ASN A 282 10.68 10.64 8.34
C ASN A 282 10.78 9.11 8.36
N LYS A 283 9.64 8.46 8.43
CA LYS A 283 9.51 6.99 8.46
C LYS A 283 8.84 6.50 7.18
N SER A 284 9.17 5.28 6.76
CA SER A 284 8.42 4.59 5.72
C SER A 284 6.98 4.34 6.16
N LEU A 285 6.07 4.28 5.21
CA LEU A 285 4.72 3.80 5.46
C LEU A 285 4.62 2.31 5.19
N LEU A 286 3.77 1.64 5.96
CA LEU A 286 3.44 0.23 5.83
C LEU A 286 1.97 0.10 5.43
N SER A 287 1.72 -0.68 4.38
CA SER A 287 0.37 -1.02 3.93
C SER A 287 0.24 -2.53 3.81
N ASN A 288 -0.94 -3.07 4.14
CA ASN A 288 -1.21 -4.48 3.98
C ASN A 288 -1.09 -4.89 2.50
N ASP A 289 -0.52 -6.08 2.29
CA ASP A 289 -0.58 -6.79 1.02
C ASP A 289 -1.88 -7.61 0.94
N LEU A 290 -1.82 -8.72 0.26
CA LEU A 290 -2.89 -9.68 0.15
C LEU A 290 -3.29 -10.25 1.51
N THR A 291 -4.57 -10.21 1.81
CA THR A 291 -5.19 -11.00 2.87
C THR A 291 -6.04 -12.09 2.23
N PHE A 292 -5.86 -13.34 2.63
CA PHE A 292 -6.74 -14.42 2.25
C PHE A 292 -7.89 -14.54 3.23
N GLU A 293 -9.11 -14.53 2.74
CA GLU A 293 -10.33 -14.76 3.50
C GLU A 293 -11.11 -15.94 2.91
N VAL A 294 -11.72 -16.76 3.77
CA VAL A 294 -12.54 -17.91 3.36
C VAL A 294 -14.01 -17.52 3.47
N LEU A 295 -14.80 -17.79 2.43
CA LEU A 295 -16.24 -17.58 2.50
C LEU A 295 -16.90 -18.63 3.42
N LYS A 296 -17.85 -18.18 4.24
CA LYS A 296 -18.55 -19.05 5.22
C LYS A 296 -19.23 -20.24 4.58
N ASP A 297 -19.89 -19.99 3.45
CA ASP A 297 -20.65 -21.00 2.70
C ASP A 297 -19.88 -21.43 1.44
N ALA A 298 -18.53 -21.44 1.51
CA ALA A 298 -17.68 -21.90 0.42
C ALA A 298 -18.02 -23.35 0.03
N PRO A 299 -18.20 -23.63 -1.27
CA PRO A 299 -18.53 -24.99 -1.74
C PRO A 299 -17.49 -26.05 -1.34
N HIS A 300 -16.21 -25.63 -1.24
CA HIS A 300 -15.08 -26.52 -0.92
C HIS A 300 -14.29 -26.00 0.29
N LYS A 301 -15.00 -25.59 1.36
CA LYS A 301 -14.40 -24.96 2.54
C LYS A 301 -13.24 -25.75 3.16
N ASP A 302 -13.38 -27.07 3.27
CA ASP A 302 -12.32 -27.93 3.84
C ASP A 302 -11.04 -27.87 2.97
N ALA A 303 -11.18 -27.80 1.65
CA ALA A 303 -10.05 -27.64 0.74
C ALA A 303 -9.44 -26.24 0.85
N ALA A 304 -10.27 -25.22 1.03
CA ALA A 304 -9.80 -23.83 1.26
C ALA A 304 -8.99 -23.70 2.56
N LEU A 305 -9.49 -24.24 3.66
CA LEU A 305 -8.78 -24.25 4.96
C LEU A 305 -7.46 -25.04 4.86
N LYS A 306 -7.47 -26.17 4.14
CA LYS A 306 -6.27 -26.96 3.87
C LYS A 306 -5.26 -26.22 3.01
N TYR A 307 -5.71 -25.38 2.06
CA TYR A 307 -4.85 -24.53 1.27
C TYR A 307 -4.18 -23.46 2.14
N LEU A 308 -4.92 -22.81 3.03
CA LEU A 308 -4.36 -21.81 3.95
C LEU A 308 -3.40 -22.45 4.96
N GLU A 309 -3.69 -23.67 5.46
CA GLU A 309 -2.75 -24.45 6.27
C GLU A 309 -1.44 -24.73 5.51
N PHE A 310 -1.53 -25.11 4.25
CA PHE A 310 -0.37 -25.36 3.39
C PHE A 310 0.42 -24.08 3.14
N PHE A 311 -0.24 -22.99 2.77
CA PHE A 311 0.38 -21.66 2.57
C PHE A 311 1.10 -21.18 3.84
N SER A 312 0.53 -21.47 5.01
CA SER A 312 1.06 -21.04 6.31
C SER A 312 2.25 -21.87 6.81
N GLN A 313 2.68 -22.92 6.08
CA GLN A 313 3.90 -23.65 6.41
C GLN A 313 5.11 -22.72 6.23
N PRO A 314 6.05 -22.65 7.19
CA PRO A 314 7.13 -21.68 7.15
C PRO A 314 7.95 -21.67 5.85
N GLU A 315 8.20 -22.86 5.29
CA GLU A 315 8.96 -23.00 4.04
C GLU A 315 8.19 -22.50 2.81
N ILE A 316 6.87 -22.72 2.74
CA ILE A 316 6.02 -22.22 1.66
C ILE A 316 5.84 -20.71 1.77
N TYR A 317 5.59 -20.24 2.98
CA TYR A 317 5.44 -18.82 3.25
C TYR A 317 6.74 -18.04 2.96
N GLN A 318 7.90 -18.59 3.36
CA GLN A 318 9.21 -18.00 3.05
C GLN A 318 9.44 -17.90 1.54
N GLU A 319 9.04 -18.92 0.78
CA GLU A 319 9.12 -18.88 -0.68
C GLU A 319 8.29 -17.75 -1.26
N TYR A 320 7.06 -17.56 -0.78
CA TYR A 320 6.19 -16.45 -1.17
C TYR A 320 6.86 -15.10 -0.91
N VAL A 321 7.35 -14.87 0.31
CA VAL A 321 8.03 -13.62 0.69
C VAL A 321 9.27 -13.36 -0.16
N ASN A 322 10.08 -14.38 -0.44
CA ASN A 322 11.29 -14.22 -1.24
C ASN A 322 10.97 -13.88 -2.71
N MET A 323 9.86 -14.37 -3.24
CA MET A 323 9.42 -14.08 -4.61
C MET A 323 8.77 -12.70 -4.74
N THR A 324 7.99 -12.29 -3.74
CA THR A 324 7.23 -11.03 -3.78
C THR A 324 8.01 -9.84 -3.23
N GLY A 325 8.96 -10.09 -2.32
CA GLY A 325 9.71 -9.02 -1.66
C GLY A 325 8.92 -8.26 -0.59
N ILE A 326 7.74 -8.74 -0.19
CA ILE A 326 6.99 -8.15 0.92
C ILE A 326 7.71 -8.34 2.25
N SER A 327 7.40 -7.48 3.22
CA SER A 327 7.82 -7.69 4.61
C SER A 327 6.90 -8.71 5.28
N PRO A 328 7.47 -9.69 6.00
CA PRO A 328 6.71 -10.85 6.44
C PRO A 328 5.73 -10.56 7.57
N SER A 329 4.60 -11.28 7.57
CA SER A 329 3.60 -11.32 8.63
C SER A 329 3.74 -12.56 9.54
N GLN A 330 4.63 -13.52 9.23
CA GLN A 330 4.90 -14.65 10.11
C GLN A 330 6.08 -14.42 11.04
N ASN A 331 6.04 -15.11 12.18
CA ASN A 331 7.14 -15.13 13.15
C ASN A 331 8.33 -15.94 12.63
N GLY A 332 9.53 -15.41 12.82
CA GLY A 332 10.76 -16.10 12.42
C GLY A 332 10.99 -16.06 10.91
N GLY A 333 11.92 -16.89 10.45
CA GLY A 333 12.30 -16.94 9.05
C GLY A 333 13.48 -16.03 8.71
N THR A 334 14.20 -16.41 7.65
CA THR A 334 15.27 -15.62 7.06
C THR A 334 14.88 -15.32 5.62
N TYR A 335 14.84 -14.05 5.29
CA TYR A 335 14.35 -13.61 3.99
C TYR A 335 15.51 -13.05 3.14
N ASP A 336 15.71 -13.63 1.97
CA ASP A 336 16.77 -13.27 1.02
C ASP A 336 16.17 -12.74 -0.28
N SER A 337 15.22 -11.79 -0.15
CA SER A 337 14.65 -11.10 -1.31
C SER A 337 15.50 -9.89 -1.69
N PHE A 338 15.37 -9.46 -2.95
CA PHE A 338 15.99 -8.21 -3.39
C PHE A 338 15.46 -7.02 -2.57
N ALA A 339 14.15 -7.00 -2.28
CA ALA A 339 13.54 -5.97 -1.46
C ALA A 339 14.14 -5.94 -0.05
N ALA A 340 14.34 -7.09 0.60
CA ALA A 340 14.99 -7.14 1.92
C ALA A 340 16.40 -6.53 1.89
N LYS A 341 17.16 -6.77 0.83
CA LYS A 341 18.50 -6.19 0.64
C LYS A 341 18.45 -4.67 0.42
N VAL A 342 17.52 -4.19 -0.43
CA VAL A 342 17.35 -2.76 -0.72
C VAL A 342 16.87 -1.99 0.50
N LEU A 343 15.91 -2.54 1.24
CA LEU A 343 15.31 -1.90 2.42
C LEU A 343 16.21 -2.00 3.67
N GLY A 344 17.07 -3.03 3.76
CA GLY A 344 18.03 -3.20 4.83
C GLY A 344 17.36 -3.11 6.22
N ASP A 345 17.92 -2.25 7.09
CA ASP A 345 17.43 -2.08 8.46
C ASP A 345 15.99 -1.54 8.57
N THR A 346 15.42 -1.01 7.48
CA THR A 346 14.04 -0.51 7.45
C THR A 346 13.02 -1.59 7.06
N PHE A 347 13.48 -2.77 6.63
CA PHE A 347 12.60 -3.86 6.20
C PHE A 347 11.58 -4.24 7.29
N GLY A 348 10.28 -4.10 6.98
CA GLY A 348 9.19 -4.33 7.91
C GLY A 348 9.00 -3.28 9.00
N LYS A 349 9.71 -2.15 8.93
CA LYS A 349 9.61 -1.08 9.94
C LYS A 349 9.05 0.19 9.33
N GLY A 350 8.06 0.77 9.97
CA GLY A 350 7.44 2.00 9.50
C GLY A 350 6.22 2.40 10.30
N THR A 351 5.45 3.30 9.74
CA THR A 351 4.16 3.77 10.27
C THR A 351 3.04 3.15 9.42
N SER A 352 2.01 2.56 10.06
CA SER A 352 0.85 2.06 9.31
C SER A 352 0.13 3.20 8.61
N THR A 353 -0.27 2.98 7.36
CA THR A 353 -1.10 3.91 6.59
C THR A 353 -2.44 4.18 7.28
N ASP A 354 -2.97 3.21 8.02
CA ASP A 354 -4.28 3.29 8.68
C ASP A 354 -4.41 4.40 9.72
N ILE A 355 -3.29 4.82 10.33
CA ILE A 355 -3.29 5.94 11.27
C ILE A 355 -2.98 7.28 10.62
N VAL A 356 -2.62 7.28 9.32
CA VAL A 356 -2.25 8.49 8.57
C VAL A 356 -3.41 9.00 7.74
N PHE A 357 -4.03 8.11 6.96
CA PHE A 357 -5.06 8.46 6.00
C PHE A 357 -6.35 7.67 6.26
N PRO A 358 -7.53 8.34 6.28
CA PRO A 358 -8.79 7.64 6.45
C PRO A 358 -9.08 6.75 5.23
N VAL A 359 -9.16 5.45 5.46
CA VAL A 359 -9.45 4.46 4.40
C VAL A 359 -10.92 4.51 3.99
N LEU A 360 -11.79 5.01 4.86
CA LEU A 360 -13.23 4.94 4.66
C LEU A 360 -13.96 6.22 4.89
N SER A 361 -14.91 6.35 4.04
CA SER A 361 -16.08 7.17 4.14
C SER A 361 -17.04 6.72 5.23
N ALA A 362 -16.72 6.96 6.50
CA ALA A 362 -17.76 6.83 7.50
C ALA A 362 -18.76 7.97 7.35
N LYS A 363 -19.97 7.68 6.88
CA LYS A 363 -21.10 8.60 6.96
C LYS A 363 -21.55 8.73 8.41
N GLN A 364 -20.66 9.18 9.30
CA GLN A 364 -21.04 9.49 10.66
C GLN A 364 -20.24 10.65 11.21
N GLY A 365 -20.92 11.73 11.41
CA GLY A 365 -20.40 12.95 11.98
C GLY A 365 -19.78 13.83 10.91
N PHE A 366 -18.60 13.52 10.41
CA PHE A 366 -17.90 14.40 9.47
C PHE A 366 -17.18 13.55 8.42
N TYR A 367 -17.73 13.50 7.22
CA TYR A 367 -17.18 12.74 6.13
C TYR A 367 -16.38 13.60 5.18
N CYS A 368 -15.10 13.28 5.01
CA CYS A 368 -14.20 13.94 4.09
C CYS A 368 -13.35 12.94 3.31
N GLN A 369 -13.95 12.28 2.34
CA GLN A 369 -13.16 11.69 1.27
C GLN A 369 -13.69 12.24 -0.06
N PRO A 370 -13.06 13.27 -0.61
CA PRO A 370 -13.46 13.79 -1.91
C PRO A 370 -13.31 12.67 -2.94
N ALA A 371 -14.35 12.40 -3.69
CA ALA A 371 -14.32 11.44 -4.80
C ALA A 371 -13.25 11.81 -5.86
N ASN A 372 -12.81 13.07 -5.87
CA ASN A 372 -11.81 13.62 -6.76
C ASN A 372 -10.47 13.94 -6.06
N PHE A 373 -10.15 13.21 -4.97
CA PHE A 373 -8.91 13.40 -4.21
C PHE A 373 -7.66 13.40 -5.10
N PRO A 374 -7.46 12.39 -5.97
CA PRO A 374 -6.28 12.35 -6.85
C PRO A 374 -6.19 13.53 -7.82
N GLU A 375 -7.32 13.97 -8.39
CA GLU A 375 -7.35 15.11 -9.32
C GLU A 375 -6.87 16.40 -8.67
N VAL A 376 -7.29 16.66 -7.43
CA VAL A 376 -6.88 17.86 -6.69
C VAL A 376 -5.37 17.87 -6.46
N GLN A 377 -4.77 16.73 -6.14
CA GLN A 377 -3.33 16.60 -5.94
C GLN A 377 -2.55 16.75 -7.25
N VAL A 378 -3.01 16.11 -8.32
CA VAL A 378 -2.42 16.28 -9.65
C VAL A 378 -2.47 17.76 -10.08
N ASP A 379 -3.55 18.48 -9.78
CA ASP A 379 -3.64 19.92 -10.08
C ASP A 379 -2.66 20.75 -9.25
N VAL A 380 -2.37 20.38 -8.01
CA VAL A 380 -1.37 21.05 -7.17
C VAL A 380 0.03 20.82 -7.72
N ILE A 381 0.43 19.59 -8.02
CA ILE A 381 1.76 19.31 -8.57
C ILE A 381 1.94 19.89 -9.98
N ALA A 382 0.86 20.04 -10.75
CA ALA A 382 0.86 20.68 -12.06
C ALA A 382 0.85 22.22 -11.98
N GLY A 383 0.75 22.80 -10.79
CA GLY A 383 0.67 24.25 -10.59
C GLY A 383 -0.65 24.89 -11.04
N LYS A 384 -1.70 24.09 -11.25
CA LYS A 384 -3.03 24.58 -11.65
C LYS A 384 -3.86 25.06 -10.47
N SER A 385 -3.57 24.56 -9.25
CA SER A 385 -4.21 24.96 -8.01
C SER A 385 -3.16 25.36 -6.98
N SER A 386 -3.44 26.40 -6.19
CA SER A 386 -2.58 26.71 -5.05
C SER A 386 -2.80 25.67 -3.92
N PRO A 387 -1.77 25.37 -3.09
CA PRO A 387 -1.92 24.48 -1.93
C PRO A 387 -3.08 24.88 -1.01
N ALA A 388 -3.27 26.17 -0.77
CA ALA A 388 -4.34 26.66 0.09
C ALA A 388 -5.73 26.49 -0.55
N ASP A 389 -5.87 26.71 -1.86
CA ASP A 389 -7.16 26.51 -2.55
C ASP A 389 -7.50 25.03 -2.67
N ALA A 390 -6.48 24.18 -2.90
CA ALA A 390 -6.65 22.73 -2.88
C ALA A 390 -7.14 22.25 -1.51
N ALA A 391 -6.50 22.67 -0.42
CA ALA A 391 -6.90 22.34 0.94
C ALA A 391 -8.34 22.77 1.25
N LYS A 392 -8.75 24.00 0.83
CA LYS A 392 -10.13 24.46 0.95
C LYS A 392 -11.11 23.64 0.11
N LYS A 393 -10.74 23.28 -1.12
CA LYS A 393 -11.56 22.42 -2.00
C LYS A 393 -11.79 21.07 -1.34
N TYR A 394 -10.75 20.51 -0.74
CA TYR A 394 -10.84 19.28 0.05
C TYR A 394 -11.84 19.42 1.20
N GLN A 395 -11.63 20.43 2.05
CA GLN A 395 -12.51 20.65 3.19
C GLN A 395 -13.95 20.96 2.75
N GLY A 396 -14.14 21.66 1.63
CA GLY A 396 -15.45 21.98 1.07
C GLY A 396 -16.23 20.77 0.55
N SER A 397 -15.55 19.65 0.28
CA SER A 397 -16.21 18.38 -0.07
C SER A 397 -16.55 17.52 1.15
N CYS A 398 -16.19 17.98 2.36
CA CYS A 398 -16.59 17.35 3.60
C CYS A 398 -18.06 17.67 3.92
N THR A 399 -18.85 16.64 4.16
CA THR A 399 -20.26 16.82 4.53
C THR A 399 -20.49 16.44 5.99
N THR A 400 -21.26 17.28 6.70
CA THR A 400 -21.87 16.87 7.97
C THR A 400 -23.11 16.04 7.64
N SER A 401 -23.16 14.82 8.13
CA SER A 401 -24.36 13.96 8.03
C SER A 401 -25.43 14.39 9.02
#